data_101d3259b2b5ef095bdc43cf62bcac3b
#
_entry.id   101d3259b2b5ef095bdc43cf62bcac3b
#
_cell.length_a   1.000
_cell.length_b   1.000
_cell.length_c   1.000
_cell.angle_alpha   90.00
_cell.angle_beta   90.00
_cell.angle_gamma   90.00
#
_symmetry.space_group_name_H-M   'P 1'
#
loop_
_entity.id
_entity.type
_entity.pdbx_description
1 polymer ?
#
loop_
_entity_poly.entity_id
_entity_poly.type
_entity_poly.pdbx_seq_one_letter_code
_entity_poly.pdbx_strand_id
1 'polypeptide(L)'
;MFVKYSQAFIALPGGFGTLDELFEVLTLTQTGKINKVPIILVGSDFWKPLREWIGNTMRDQFHYIGATDLNYMPIVDEPDEVVRIINEFYGRDDSLGLRPTFEL
;
A
#
# COMPACT_ATOMS: atom_id res chain seq x y z
N MET A 1 1.70 -4.08 12.22
CA MET A 1 3.09 -3.69 11.93
C MET A 1 3.23 -3.28 10.48
N PHE A 2 4.07 -2.31 10.21
CA PHE A 2 4.38 -1.90 8.85
C PHE A 2 5.88 -1.66 8.70
N VAL A 3 6.37 -1.75 7.48
CA VAL A 3 7.75 -1.43 7.13
C VAL A 3 7.69 -0.33 6.07
N LYS A 4 8.44 0.73 6.30
CA LYS A 4 8.48 1.86 5.39
C LYS A 4 9.80 1.84 4.63
N TYR A 5 9.71 1.69 3.32
CA TYR A 5 10.84 1.98 2.44
C TYR A 5 10.79 3.44 2.08
N SER A 6 11.93 4.01 1.66
CA SER A 6 11.94 5.40 1.19
C SER A 6 11.01 5.60 -0.02
N GLN A 7 10.69 4.52 -0.74
CA GLN A 7 9.88 4.55 -1.95
C GLN A 7 8.65 3.63 -1.88
N ALA A 8 8.31 3.08 -0.73
CA ALA A 8 7.17 2.19 -0.60
C ALA A 8 6.68 2.10 0.84
N PHE A 9 5.41 1.77 1.00
CA PHE A 9 4.82 1.47 2.30
C PHE A 9 4.34 0.02 2.29
N ILE A 10 4.80 -0.77 3.27
CA ILE A 10 4.47 -2.19 3.34
C ILE A 10 3.72 -2.45 4.64
N ALA A 11 2.48 -2.92 4.53
CA ALA A 11 1.64 -3.19 5.69
C ALA A 11 1.49 -4.69 5.89
N LEU A 12 1.83 -5.14 7.10
CA LEU A 12 1.63 -6.51 7.56
C LEU A 12 0.34 -6.60 8.37
N PRO A 13 -0.24 -7.81 8.54
CA PRO A 13 -1.42 -7.95 9.38
C PRO A 13 -1.20 -7.39 10.78
N GLY A 14 -2.20 -6.71 11.31
CA GLY A 14 -2.11 -6.09 12.61
C GLY A 14 -3.45 -5.57 13.09
N GLY A 15 -3.43 -4.79 14.16
CA GLY A 15 -4.62 -4.23 14.76
C GLY A 15 -4.91 -2.79 14.34
N PHE A 16 -5.54 -2.05 15.24
CA PHE A 16 -5.98 -0.68 14.94
C PHE A 16 -4.82 0.26 14.64
N GLY A 17 -3.67 0.07 15.29
CA GLY A 17 -2.49 0.91 15.01
C GLY A 17 -2.01 0.75 13.57
N THR A 18 -1.99 -0.48 13.05
CA THR A 18 -1.62 -0.74 11.67
C THR A 18 -2.61 -0.10 10.70
N LEU A 19 -3.91 -0.20 10.99
CA LEU A 19 -4.94 0.42 10.15
C LEU A 19 -4.85 1.94 10.20
N ASP A 20 -4.55 2.52 11.34
CA ASP A 20 -4.36 3.96 11.49
C ASP A 20 -3.24 4.46 10.57
N GLU A 21 -2.09 3.80 10.59
CA GLU A 21 -0.96 4.15 9.73
C GLU A 21 -1.30 3.97 8.25
N LEU A 22 -1.99 2.88 7.90
CA LEU A 22 -2.39 2.63 6.53
C LEU A 22 -3.31 3.72 6.01
N PHE A 23 -4.35 4.07 6.76
CA PHE A 23 -5.31 5.08 6.32
C PHE A 23 -4.69 6.48 6.29
N GLU A 24 -3.73 6.76 7.15
CA GLU A 24 -3.00 8.02 7.08
C GLU A 24 -2.22 8.14 5.77
N VAL A 25 -1.48 7.09 5.39
CA VAL A 25 -0.72 7.08 4.14
C VAL A 25 -1.67 7.17 2.94
N LEU A 26 -2.77 6.44 2.96
CA LEU A 26 -3.76 6.49 1.89
C LEU A 26 -4.34 7.91 1.73
N THR A 27 -4.66 8.56 2.84
CA THR A 27 -5.22 9.91 2.83
C THR A 27 -4.21 10.92 2.29
N LEU A 28 -2.97 10.85 2.74
CA LEU A 28 -1.92 11.75 2.28
C LEU A 28 -1.64 11.57 0.79
N THR A 29 -1.66 10.34 0.30
CA THR A 29 -1.48 10.05 -1.11
C THR A 29 -2.66 10.56 -1.94
N GLN A 30 -3.89 10.29 -1.49
CA GLN A 30 -5.10 10.70 -2.17
C GLN A 30 -5.20 12.22 -2.30
N THR A 31 -4.84 12.93 -1.23
CA THR A 31 -4.93 14.40 -1.21
C THR A 31 -3.71 15.08 -1.83
N GLY A 32 -2.76 14.32 -2.35
CA GLY A 32 -1.58 14.86 -3.03
C GLY A 32 -0.53 15.47 -2.10
N LYS A 33 -0.63 15.22 -0.79
CA LYS A 33 0.32 15.77 0.18
C LYS A 33 1.65 15.04 0.18
N ILE A 34 1.67 13.80 -0.30
CA ILE A 34 2.90 13.05 -0.54
C ILE A 34 2.85 12.47 -1.95
N ASN A 35 4.00 12.13 -2.49
CA ASN A 35 4.10 11.50 -3.79
C ASN A 35 3.48 10.10 -3.74
N LYS A 36 2.90 9.66 -4.87
CA LYS A 36 2.38 8.31 -4.96
C LYS A 36 3.50 7.31 -4.85
N VAL A 37 3.33 6.35 -3.93
CA VAL A 37 4.24 5.22 -3.74
C VAL A 37 3.39 3.95 -3.70
N PRO A 38 3.96 2.78 -4.04
CA PRO A 38 3.21 1.55 -3.88
C PRO A 38 2.91 1.30 -2.40
N ILE A 39 1.66 0.97 -2.11
CA ILE A 39 1.22 0.59 -0.77
C ILE A 39 0.91 -0.90 -0.85
N ILE A 40 1.79 -1.72 -0.30
CA ILE A 40 1.75 -3.16 -0.48
C ILE A 40 1.20 -3.82 0.79
N LEU A 41 0.12 -4.56 0.63
CA LEU A 41 -0.51 -5.27 1.74
C LEU A 41 -0.05 -6.72 1.71
N VAL A 42 0.64 -7.16 2.75
CA VAL A 42 1.14 -8.52 2.85
C VAL A 42 0.21 -9.36 3.71
N GLY A 43 -0.24 -10.48 3.17
CA GLY A 43 -1.17 -11.37 3.86
C GLY A 43 -2.59 -11.28 3.32
N SER A 44 -2.89 -12.01 2.25
CA SER A 44 -4.18 -11.92 1.55
C SER A 44 -5.36 -12.27 2.45
N ASP A 45 -5.21 -13.25 3.35
CA ASP A 45 -6.28 -13.67 4.24
C ASP A 45 -6.74 -12.53 5.16
N PHE A 46 -5.80 -11.68 5.55
CA PHE A 46 -6.11 -10.55 6.43
C PHE A 46 -6.65 -9.35 5.65
N TRP A 47 -5.98 -9.00 4.54
CA TRP A 47 -6.23 -7.72 3.87
C TRP A 47 -7.34 -7.77 2.82
N LYS A 48 -7.60 -8.93 2.22
CA LYS A 48 -8.54 -9.03 1.13
C LYS A 48 -9.96 -8.58 1.49
N PRO A 49 -10.53 -8.97 2.64
CA PRO A 49 -11.86 -8.50 3.01
C PRO A 49 -11.95 -6.98 3.15
N LEU A 50 -10.94 -6.36 3.74
CA LEU A 50 -10.92 -4.90 3.91
C LEU A 50 -10.83 -4.21 2.55
N ARG A 51 -9.94 -4.68 1.68
CA ARG A 51 -9.75 -4.07 0.37
C ARG A 51 -11.00 -4.23 -0.49
N GLU A 52 -11.66 -5.36 -0.41
CA GLU A 52 -12.92 -5.59 -1.12
C GLU A 52 -14.00 -4.64 -0.61
N TRP A 53 -14.11 -4.46 0.70
CA TRP A 53 -15.09 -3.54 1.27
C TRP A 53 -14.82 -2.10 0.82
N ILE A 54 -13.57 -1.66 0.84
CA ILE A 54 -13.20 -0.32 0.38
C ILE A 54 -13.59 -0.14 -1.09
N GLY A 55 -13.26 -1.14 -1.93
CA GLY A 55 -13.57 -1.06 -3.35
C GLY A 55 -15.06 -1.09 -3.64
N ASN A 56 -15.79 -2.02 -3.04
CA ASN A 56 -17.21 -2.20 -3.33
C ASN A 56 -18.09 -1.14 -2.69
N THR A 57 -17.77 -0.74 -1.48
CA THR A 57 -18.63 0.16 -0.70
C THR A 57 -18.17 1.60 -0.78
N MET A 58 -16.93 1.86 -0.43
CA MET A 58 -16.42 3.23 -0.33
C MET A 58 -16.22 3.86 -1.71
N ARG A 59 -15.73 3.09 -2.67
CA ARG A 59 -15.49 3.58 -4.03
C ARG A 59 -16.73 3.46 -4.92
N ASP A 60 -17.27 2.22 -5.06
CA ASP A 60 -18.27 1.94 -6.10
C ASP A 60 -19.69 2.32 -5.67
N GLN A 61 -20.06 2.05 -4.42
CA GLN A 61 -21.42 2.35 -3.95
C GLN A 61 -21.59 3.81 -3.54
N PHE A 62 -20.70 4.34 -2.72
CA PHE A 62 -20.85 5.66 -2.14
C PHE A 62 -19.97 6.75 -2.76
N HIS A 63 -18.98 6.36 -3.55
CA HIS A 63 -18.07 7.30 -4.23
C HIS A 63 -17.35 8.26 -3.28
N TYR A 64 -16.96 7.76 -2.10
CA TYR A 64 -16.20 8.56 -1.14
C TYR A 64 -14.72 8.65 -1.51
N ILE A 65 -14.24 7.76 -2.38
CA ILE A 65 -12.91 7.82 -2.94
C ILE A 65 -12.99 7.73 -4.46
N GLY A 66 -11.92 8.13 -5.15
CA GLY A 66 -11.88 8.12 -6.60
C GLY A 66 -11.72 6.72 -7.19
N ALA A 67 -12.07 6.57 -8.46
CA ALA A 67 -12.05 5.28 -9.15
C ALA A 67 -10.67 4.62 -9.15
N THR A 68 -9.60 5.41 -9.14
CA THR A 68 -8.23 4.91 -9.24
C THR A 68 -7.47 4.89 -7.91
N ASP A 69 -8.10 5.30 -6.82
CA ASP A 69 -7.40 5.43 -5.53
C ASP A 69 -6.84 4.11 -4.99
N LEU A 70 -7.39 2.97 -5.39
CA LEU A 70 -6.92 1.66 -4.97
C LEU A 70 -5.89 1.03 -5.91
N ASN A 71 -5.55 1.68 -7.02
CA ASN A 71 -4.69 1.08 -8.04
C ASN A 71 -3.26 0.79 -7.55
N TYR A 72 -2.80 1.49 -6.52
CA TYR A 72 -1.44 1.34 -6.00
C TYR A 72 -1.40 0.60 -4.66
N MET A 73 -2.42 -0.24 -4.41
CA MET A 73 -2.52 -0.99 -3.15
C MET A 73 -2.68 -2.48 -3.43
N PRO A 74 -1.64 -3.14 -3.98
CA PRO A 74 -1.70 -4.58 -4.24
C PRO A 74 -1.60 -5.41 -2.97
N ILE A 75 -2.16 -6.62 -3.04
CA ILE A 75 -2.09 -7.61 -1.96
C ILE A 75 -1.17 -8.74 -2.41
N VAL A 76 -0.20 -9.09 -1.58
CA VAL A 76 0.75 -10.18 -1.86
C VAL A 76 0.93 -11.05 -0.63
N ASP A 77 1.53 -12.22 -0.82
CA ASP A 77 1.79 -13.16 0.26
C ASP A 77 3.28 -13.47 0.45
N GLU A 78 4.11 -13.23 -0.56
CA GLU A 78 5.52 -13.60 -0.53
C GLU A 78 6.44 -12.37 -0.60
N PRO A 79 7.58 -12.39 0.12
CA PRO A 79 8.53 -11.27 0.09
C PRO A 79 9.06 -10.93 -1.31
N ASP A 80 9.25 -11.93 -2.16
CA ASP A 80 9.73 -11.71 -3.52
C ASP A 80 8.77 -10.88 -4.34
N GLU A 81 7.47 -11.01 -4.10
CA GLU A 81 6.46 -10.23 -4.77
C GLU A 81 6.54 -8.75 -4.39
N VAL A 82 6.89 -8.48 -3.13
CA VAL A 82 7.08 -7.10 -2.65
C VAL A 82 8.20 -6.42 -3.44
N VAL A 83 9.34 -7.07 -3.55
CA VAL A 83 10.49 -6.53 -4.27
C VAL A 83 10.16 -6.33 -5.74
N ARG A 84 9.48 -7.30 -6.35
CA ARG A 84 9.07 -7.21 -7.76
C ARG A 84 8.16 -6.00 -8.00
N ILE A 85 7.18 -5.77 -7.14
CA ILE A 85 6.25 -4.66 -7.29
C ILE A 85 6.98 -3.32 -7.17
N ILE A 86 7.88 -3.19 -6.21
CA ILE A 86 8.66 -1.96 -6.04
C ILE A 86 9.49 -1.69 -7.29
N ASN A 87 10.17 -2.71 -7.80
CA ASN A 87 10.99 -2.58 -9.00
C ASN A 87 10.14 -2.22 -10.22
N GLU A 88 9.00 -2.85 -10.38
CA GLU A 88 8.10 -2.55 -11.51
C GLU A 88 7.56 -1.12 -11.43
N PHE A 89 7.21 -0.67 -10.22
CA PHE A 89 6.68 0.67 -10.03
C PHE A 89 7.69 1.73 -10.45
N TYR A 90 8.97 1.51 -10.15
CA TYR A 90 10.04 2.47 -10.46
C TYR A 90 10.78 2.17 -11.76
N GLY A 91 10.23 1.31 -12.62
CA GLY A 91 10.79 1.05 -13.94
C GLY A 91 11.96 0.09 -13.95
N ARG A 92 12.15 -0.71 -12.92
CA ARG A 92 13.19 -1.73 -12.82
C ARG A 92 14.61 -1.23 -12.91
N ASP A 93 14.83 -0.02 -12.49
CA ASP A 93 16.19 0.52 -12.48
C ASP A 93 16.87 0.08 -11.18
N ASP A 94 17.67 -0.98 -11.29
CA ASP A 94 18.41 -1.51 -10.14
C ASP A 94 19.40 -0.50 -9.58
N SER A 95 19.81 0.47 -10.38
CA SER A 95 20.71 1.54 -9.93
C SER A 95 20.06 2.48 -8.93
N LEU A 96 18.73 2.44 -8.80
CA LEU A 96 18.03 3.24 -7.80
C LEU A 96 18.40 2.85 -6.37
N GLY A 97 19.01 1.68 -6.19
CA GLY A 97 19.47 1.25 -4.87
C GLY A 97 18.36 1.16 -3.85
N LEU A 98 17.26 0.51 -4.21
CA LEU A 98 16.11 0.36 -3.32
C LEU A 98 16.54 -0.35 -2.04
N ARG A 99 16.44 0.34 -0.91
CA ARG A 99 16.80 -0.20 0.39
C ARG A 99 15.70 0.08 1.38
N PRO A 100 15.37 -0.88 2.23
CA PRO A 100 14.36 -0.65 3.25
C PRO A 100 14.86 0.37 4.28
N THR A 101 13.97 1.24 4.69
CA THR A 101 14.15 2.10 5.84
C THR A 101 13.18 1.61 6.91
N PHE A 102 13.72 1.03 7.97
CA PHE A 102 12.89 0.47 9.02
C PHE A 102 12.60 1.54 10.06
N GLU A 103 11.36 1.97 10.10
CA GLU A 103 10.85 2.87 11.13
C GLU A 103 9.81 2.13 11.95
N LEU A 104 10.08 1.97 13.19
CA LEU A 104 9.19 1.24 14.09
C LEU A 104 8.41 2.18 14.99
#